data_ba877deff0b433b3b69f92390b97d764
#
_entry.id   ba877deff0b433b3b69f92390b97d764
#
_cell.length_a   1.000
_cell.length_b   1.000
_cell.length_c   1.000
_cell.angle_alpha   90.00
_cell.angle_beta   90.00
_cell.angle_gamma   90.00
#
_symmetry.space_group_name_H-M   'P 1'
#
loop_
_entity.id
_entity.type
_entity.pdbx_description
1 polymer ?
#
loop_
_entity_poly.entity_id
_entity_poly.type
_entity_poly.pdbx_seq_one_letter_code
_entity_poly.pdbx_strand_id
1 'polypeptide(L)'
;ELWREGKNLPDAEKQGIVVGCVSGKLGTTAVVDTGDVHALMIGAAGVGKTAYFLYPNLEYACASGMSFITTDTKGDLYRHYGEIASKYYGYNVAVIDLRNPTKSDGNNLLHLVNKYMDLWKANRDNLSNKAKAEKYAKIISKTIILSGMDGASFGQNAFFYDAAEGLLTASILLVAEFCPPETRHIVSVFKIIQDLLAPSGIKGKTQFNLLMARLPDEHKAKWFAGAAINTSEQAMSSVMSTALSRLNAFLDSELEQILCFETAIDAEQFCKKKSAIFIVLPEEDTSKHFMVSLIVQQLYREILAVADEYDGRLPNRVMMYLDEFGTIPKIEGAEMMFSASRSRRVSIVAIIQSFAQLQKNYGKEGCEIFTDNTQLTIFGGFAPNSESAQILSKALGTKTVQSGSISRGKNDPSQSLQMIERALMTPDEL
;
A
#
# COMPACT_ATOMS: atom_id res chain seq x y z
N GLU A 1 -19.88 -15.69 -10.13
CA GLU A 1 -20.58 -15.83 -11.43
C GLU A 1 -21.73 -14.86 -11.67
N LEU A 2 -22.03 -13.96 -10.73
CA LEU A 2 -23.21 -13.08 -10.79
C LEU A 2 -23.20 -12.11 -11.99
N TRP A 3 -22.05 -11.85 -12.60
CA TRP A 3 -21.90 -10.83 -13.66
C TRP A 3 -21.17 -11.32 -14.91
N ARG A 4 -20.91 -12.64 -15.04
CA ARG A 4 -20.11 -13.24 -16.13
C ARG A 4 -20.58 -12.89 -17.55
N GLU A 5 -21.82 -12.62 -17.77
CA GLU A 5 -22.37 -12.41 -19.12
C GLU A 5 -22.56 -10.94 -19.49
N GLY A 6 -21.98 -10.01 -18.75
CA GLY A 6 -22.10 -8.57 -19.01
C GLY A 6 -23.53 -8.01 -18.80
N LYS A 7 -24.43 -8.82 -18.27
CA LYS A 7 -25.80 -8.42 -17.95
C LYS A 7 -25.83 -7.88 -16.51
N ASN A 8 -26.39 -6.69 -16.32
CA ASN A 8 -26.56 -6.05 -15.02
C ASN A 8 -25.25 -5.73 -14.29
N LEU A 9 -24.20 -5.34 -15.00
CA LEU A 9 -22.98 -4.83 -14.39
C LEU A 9 -23.30 -3.61 -13.54
N PRO A 10 -22.76 -3.51 -12.31
CA PRO A 10 -22.91 -2.35 -11.47
C PRO A 10 -22.30 -1.11 -12.16
N ASP A 11 -22.95 0.03 -12.05
CA ASP A 11 -22.40 1.32 -12.49
C ASP A 11 -21.41 1.90 -11.44
N ALA A 12 -20.77 3.01 -11.78
CA ALA A 12 -19.80 3.66 -10.91
C ALA A 12 -20.39 4.17 -9.58
N GLU A 13 -21.71 4.42 -9.52
CA GLU A 13 -22.40 4.84 -8.29
C GLU A 13 -22.55 3.69 -7.29
N LYS A 14 -22.53 2.46 -7.79
CA LYS A 14 -22.64 1.25 -6.99
C LYS A 14 -21.27 0.66 -6.59
N GLN A 15 -20.17 1.34 -6.90
CA GLN A 15 -18.85 0.92 -6.48
C GLN A 15 -18.73 0.93 -4.94
N GLY A 16 -18.21 -0.16 -4.37
CA GLY A 16 -18.12 -0.28 -2.91
C GLY A 16 -17.62 -1.64 -2.44
N ILE A 17 -17.86 -1.94 -1.18
CA ILE A 17 -17.42 -3.16 -0.52
C ILE A 17 -18.60 -4.10 -0.33
N VAL A 18 -18.48 -5.33 -0.80
CA VAL A 18 -19.49 -6.38 -0.55
C VAL A 18 -19.41 -6.81 0.90
N VAL A 19 -20.50 -6.62 1.61
CA VAL A 19 -20.62 -6.96 3.05
C VAL A 19 -21.41 -8.23 3.31
N GLY A 20 -22.11 -8.71 2.30
CA GLY A 20 -22.91 -9.92 2.41
C GLY A 20 -23.76 -10.20 1.17
N CYS A 21 -24.63 -11.16 1.26
CA CYS A 21 -25.57 -11.48 0.19
C CYS A 21 -26.93 -11.91 0.75
N VAL A 22 -27.96 -11.68 -0.03
CA VAL A 22 -29.33 -12.13 0.24
C VAL A 22 -29.75 -13.08 -0.87
N SER A 23 -30.09 -14.32 -0.48
CA SER A 23 -30.62 -15.31 -1.39
C SER A 23 -32.13 -15.12 -1.56
N GLY A 24 -32.58 -14.98 -2.80
CA GLY A 24 -34.00 -14.83 -3.15
C GLY A 24 -34.44 -15.90 -4.17
N LYS A 25 -35.71 -15.88 -4.52
CA LYS A 25 -36.28 -16.84 -5.52
C LYS A 25 -35.67 -16.69 -6.93
N LEU A 26 -35.14 -15.51 -7.25
CA LEU A 26 -34.57 -15.16 -8.56
C LEU A 26 -33.04 -15.18 -8.60
N GLY A 27 -32.38 -15.55 -7.49
CA GLY A 27 -30.92 -15.59 -7.39
C GLY A 27 -30.41 -14.94 -6.11
N THR A 28 -29.11 -14.78 -6.03
CA THR A 28 -28.42 -14.13 -4.90
C THR A 28 -28.09 -12.67 -5.24
N THR A 29 -28.45 -11.75 -4.35
CA THR A 29 -28.17 -10.32 -4.49
C THR A 29 -27.05 -9.92 -3.52
N ALA A 30 -25.99 -9.28 -4.02
CA ALA A 30 -24.94 -8.75 -3.19
C ALA A 30 -25.44 -7.51 -2.41
N VAL A 31 -25.08 -7.44 -1.13
CA VAL A 31 -25.28 -6.26 -0.28
C VAL A 31 -23.95 -5.52 -0.24
N VAL A 32 -23.96 -4.26 -0.66
CA VAL A 32 -22.75 -3.46 -0.88
C VAL A 32 -22.81 -2.16 -0.09
N ASP A 33 -21.74 -1.86 0.64
CA ASP A 33 -21.52 -0.54 1.20
C ASP A 33 -20.84 0.34 0.13
N THR A 34 -21.55 1.34 -0.36
CA THR A 34 -21.08 2.27 -1.41
C THR A 34 -20.45 3.54 -0.84
N GLY A 35 -20.37 3.68 0.46
CA GLY A 35 -19.72 4.80 1.14
C GLY A 35 -18.22 4.85 0.88
N ASP A 36 -17.61 6.01 1.15
CA ASP A 36 -16.16 6.15 1.17
C ASP A 36 -15.63 5.66 2.53
N VAL A 37 -15.56 4.33 2.69
CA VAL A 37 -15.23 3.66 3.95
C VAL A 37 -13.99 2.79 3.79
N HIS A 38 -13.31 2.55 4.92
CA HIS A 38 -12.34 1.45 5.05
C HIS A 38 -13.01 0.26 5.72
N ALA A 39 -12.52 -0.93 5.42
CA ALA A 39 -13.01 -2.17 6.02
C ALA A 39 -11.89 -2.96 6.70
N LEU A 40 -12.24 -3.57 7.82
CA LEU A 40 -11.42 -4.55 8.52
C LEU A 40 -12.17 -5.89 8.52
N MET A 41 -11.61 -6.87 7.84
CA MET A 41 -12.07 -8.26 7.93
C MET A 41 -11.18 -9.00 8.92
N ILE A 42 -11.78 -9.49 10.00
CA ILE A 42 -11.05 -10.21 11.04
C ILE A 42 -11.65 -11.60 11.27
N GLY A 43 -10.79 -12.61 11.41
CA GLY A 43 -11.23 -13.97 11.68
C GLY A 43 -10.07 -14.95 11.71
N ALA A 44 -10.17 -16.00 12.49
CA ALA A 44 -9.17 -17.03 12.64
C ALA A 44 -8.76 -17.69 11.31
N ALA A 45 -7.64 -18.39 11.29
CA ALA A 45 -7.24 -19.16 10.12
C ALA A 45 -8.30 -20.24 9.78
N GLY A 46 -8.59 -20.43 8.51
CA GLY A 46 -9.54 -21.45 8.04
C GLY A 46 -11.01 -21.09 8.10
N VAL A 47 -11.40 -19.91 8.62
CA VAL A 47 -12.82 -19.47 8.65
C VAL A 47 -13.37 -19.04 7.30
N GLY A 48 -12.54 -19.06 6.24
CA GLY A 48 -12.98 -18.75 4.88
C GLY A 48 -12.93 -17.27 4.50
N LYS A 49 -12.12 -16.44 5.15
CA LYS A 49 -11.95 -15.02 4.81
C LYS A 49 -11.73 -14.79 3.32
N THR A 50 -10.82 -15.53 2.72
CA THR A 50 -10.53 -15.42 1.29
C THR A 50 -11.72 -15.85 0.44
N ALA A 51 -12.32 -17.01 0.75
CA ALA A 51 -13.40 -17.60 -0.07
C ALA A 51 -14.73 -16.82 0.04
N TYR A 52 -15.11 -16.40 1.24
CA TYR A 52 -16.44 -15.80 1.49
C TYR A 52 -16.44 -14.28 1.53
N PHE A 53 -15.27 -13.65 1.66
CA PHE A 53 -15.16 -12.21 1.67
C PHE A 53 -14.30 -11.66 0.53
N LEU A 54 -13.04 -12.10 0.41
CA LEU A 54 -12.12 -11.49 -0.55
C LEU A 54 -12.50 -11.82 -2.00
N TYR A 55 -12.76 -13.08 -2.34
CA TYR A 55 -13.18 -13.45 -3.69
C TYR A 55 -14.45 -12.74 -4.16
N PRO A 56 -15.55 -12.66 -3.40
CA PRO A 56 -16.71 -11.85 -3.77
C PRO A 56 -16.40 -10.37 -3.98
N ASN A 57 -15.50 -9.81 -3.19
CA ASN A 57 -15.07 -8.42 -3.33
C ASN A 57 -14.21 -8.18 -4.58
N LEU A 58 -13.29 -9.11 -4.92
CA LEU A 58 -12.52 -9.03 -6.16
C LEU A 58 -13.42 -9.16 -7.40
N GLU A 59 -14.36 -10.11 -7.38
CA GLU A 59 -15.36 -10.26 -8.44
C GLU A 59 -16.19 -8.99 -8.60
N TYR A 60 -16.66 -8.41 -7.49
CA TYR A 60 -17.43 -7.17 -7.51
C TYR A 60 -16.60 -5.98 -7.97
N ALA A 61 -15.34 -5.89 -7.58
CA ALA A 61 -14.44 -4.85 -8.05
C ALA A 61 -14.29 -4.90 -9.58
N CYS A 62 -14.10 -6.12 -10.13
CA CYS A 62 -14.04 -6.33 -11.57
C CYS A 62 -15.35 -5.96 -12.25
N ALA A 63 -16.48 -6.38 -11.71
CA ALA A 63 -17.81 -6.13 -12.29
C ALA A 63 -18.18 -4.65 -12.29
N SER A 64 -17.84 -3.91 -11.22
CA SER A 64 -18.14 -2.47 -11.08
C SER A 64 -17.07 -1.54 -11.66
N GLY A 65 -15.98 -2.11 -12.18
CA GLY A 65 -14.92 -1.35 -12.84
C GLY A 65 -13.97 -0.60 -11.89
N MET A 66 -13.90 -0.99 -10.62
CA MET A 66 -12.93 -0.42 -9.66
C MET A 66 -11.53 -0.93 -9.95
N SER A 67 -10.53 -0.06 -10.00
CA SER A 67 -9.14 -0.51 -10.01
C SER A 67 -8.74 -1.02 -8.63
N PHE A 68 -7.94 -2.07 -8.56
CA PHE A 68 -7.52 -2.62 -7.29
C PHE A 68 -6.08 -3.14 -7.27
N ILE A 69 -5.48 -3.06 -6.09
CA ILE A 69 -4.24 -3.73 -5.74
C ILE A 69 -4.53 -4.73 -4.64
N THR A 70 -3.91 -5.89 -4.68
CA THR A 70 -4.02 -6.91 -3.62
C THR A 70 -2.67 -7.53 -3.28
N THR A 71 -2.42 -7.74 -1.99
CA THR A 71 -1.35 -8.62 -1.52
C THR A 71 -1.83 -10.08 -1.59
N ASP A 72 -0.96 -10.98 -2.00
CA ASP A 72 -1.27 -12.40 -2.24
C ASP A 72 -0.13 -13.28 -1.73
N THR A 73 -0.24 -13.73 -0.49
CA THR A 73 0.81 -14.53 0.14
C THR A 73 0.95 -15.94 -0.44
N LYS A 74 -0.08 -16.45 -1.12
CA LYS A 74 -0.11 -17.81 -1.67
C LYS A 74 -0.03 -17.86 -3.21
N GLY A 75 -0.23 -16.72 -3.87
CA GLY A 75 -0.37 -16.64 -5.32
C GLY A 75 -1.73 -17.15 -5.84
N ASP A 76 -2.67 -17.44 -4.92
CA ASP A 76 -3.99 -17.98 -5.27
C ASP A 76 -4.91 -16.92 -5.86
N LEU A 77 -4.80 -15.67 -5.37
CA LEU A 77 -5.64 -14.57 -5.86
C LEU A 77 -5.33 -14.27 -7.32
N TYR A 78 -4.05 -14.18 -7.68
CA TYR A 78 -3.63 -13.98 -9.06
C TYR A 78 -4.03 -15.15 -9.96
N ARG A 79 -3.79 -16.38 -9.51
CA ARG A 79 -4.13 -17.58 -10.30
C ARG A 79 -5.62 -17.68 -10.60
N HIS A 80 -6.49 -17.28 -9.67
CA HIS A 80 -7.93 -17.38 -9.83
C HIS A 80 -8.52 -16.16 -10.54
N TYR A 81 -8.06 -14.95 -10.23
CA TYR A 81 -8.68 -13.70 -10.69
C TYR A 81 -7.91 -12.95 -11.77
N GLY A 82 -6.62 -13.20 -11.98
CA GLY A 82 -5.86 -12.53 -13.02
C GLY A 82 -6.46 -12.73 -14.42
N GLU A 83 -6.77 -13.98 -14.77
CA GLU A 83 -7.38 -14.29 -16.05
C GLU A 83 -8.86 -13.87 -16.13
N ILE A 84 -9.61 -13.98 -15.04
CA ILE A 84 -11.00 -13.54 -14.95
C ILE A 84 -11.08 -12.02 -15.19
N ALA A 85 -10.28 -11.22 -14.47
CA ALA A 85 -10.24 -9.78 -14.61
C ALA A 85 -9.89 -9.36 -16.06
N SER A 86 -8.87 -9.98 -16.64
CA SER A 86 -8.40 -9.67 -18.00
C SER A 86 -9.41 -10.07 -19.06
N LYS A 87 -9.81 -11.36 -19.10
CA LYS A 87 -10.62 -11.91 -20.21
C LYS A 87 -12.10 -11.55 -20.16
N TYR A 88 -12.68 -11.52 -18.95
CA TYR A 88 -14.13 -11.32 -18.81
C TYR A 88 -14.51 -9.86 -18.53
N TYR A 89 -13.62 -9.11 -17.87
CA TYR A 89 -13.91 -7.74 -17.48
C TYR A 89 -13.05 -6.69 -18.19
N GLY A 90 -12.06 -7.11 -19.00
CA GLY A 90 -11.22 -6.22 -19.82
C GLY A 90 -10.27 -5.37 -19.00
N TYR A 91 -9.75 -5.90 -17.90
CA TYR A 91 -8.77 -5.23 -17.06
C TYR A 91 -7.36 -5.31 -17.64
N ASN A 92 -6.59 -4.25 -17.43
CA ASN A 92 -5.15 -4.35 -17.47
C ASN A 92 -4.72 -5.05 -16.18
N VAL A 93 -4.00 -6.16 -16.29
CA VAL A 93 -3.55 -6.95 -15.14
C VAL A 93 -2.04 -6.94 -15.09
N ALA A 94 -1.48 -6.66 -13.92
CA ALA A 94 -0.07 -6.80 -13.63
C ALA A 94 0.14 -7.69 -12.41
N VAL A 95 1.16 -8.53 -12.44
CA VAL A 95 1.62 -9.33 -11.30
C VAL A 95 3.04 -8.96 -10.94
N ILE A 96 3.25 -8.52 -9.72
CA ILE A 96 4.56 -8.32 -9.15
C ILE A 96 4.85 -9.53 -8.27
N ASP A 97 5.56 -10.49 -8.85
CA ASP A 97 5.82 -11.78 -8.20
C ASP A 97 7.21 -11.76 -7.54
N LEU A 98 7.23 -11.44 -6.24
CA LEU A 98 8.45 -11.46 -5.43
C LEU A 98 8.90 -12.88 -5.06
N ARG A 99 8.04 -13.89 -5.25
CA ARG A 99 8.38 -15.31 -5.08
C ARG A 99 9.16 -15.85 -6.28
N ASN A 100 8.73 -15.44 -7.49
CA ASN A 100 9.34 -15.83 -8.76
C ASN A 100 9.63 -14.59 -9.62
N PRO A 101 10.63 -13.78 -9.27
CA PRO A 101 10.87 -12.51 -9.95
C PRO A 101 11.07 -12.62 -11.47
N THR A 102 11.57 -13.75 -11.95
CA THR A 102 11.74 -14.02 -13.40
C THR A 102 10.42 -14.20 -14.17
N LYS A 103 9.30 -14.37 -13.47
CA LYS A 103 7.94 -14.46 -14.03
C LYS A 103 7.10 -13.22 -13.72
N SER A 104 7.68 -12.27 -13.03
CA SER A 104 7.03 -11.02 -12.65
C SER A 104 6.94 -10.07 -13.83
N ASP A 105 5.89 -9.26 -13.84
CA ASP A 105 5.89 -8.05 -14.64
C ASP A 105 6.89 -7.03 -14.08
N GLY A 106 7.38 -6.14 -14.94
CA GLY A 106 8.28 -5.06 -14.57
C GLY A 106 7.61 -4.03 -13.67
N ASN A 107 8.37 -3.47 -12.75
CA ASN A 107 7.97 -2.36 -11.90
C ASN A 107 9.17 -1.41 -11.69
N ASN A 108 9.48 -0.63 -12.71
CA ASN A 108 10.51 0.39 -12.62
C ASN A 108 10.04 1.54 -11.73
N LEU A 109 10.65 1.69 -10.58
CA LEU A 109 10.30 2.76 -9.62
C LEU A 109 10.41 4.17 -10.23
N LEU A 110 11.23 4.35 -11.25
CA LEU A 110 11.45 5.64 -11.91
C LEU A 110 10.50 5.90 -13.09
N HIS A 111 9.53 5.01 -13.36
CA HIS A 111 8.70 5.06 -14.56
C HIS A 111 8.06 6.43 -14.82
N LEU A 112 7.36 6.99 -13.82
CA LEU A 112 6.69 8.30 -13.97
C LEU A 112 7.70 9.46 -14.08
N VAL A 113 8.84 9.36 -13.40
CA VAL A 113 9.92 10.36 -13.55
C VAL A 113 10.44 10.36 -14.97
N ASN A 114 10.74 9.18 -15.54
CA ASN A 114 11.23 9.01 -16.89
C ASN A 114 10.22 9.53 -17.92
N LYS A 115 8.94 9.14 -17.77
CA LYS A 115 7.84 9.58 -18.64
C LYS A 115 7.74 11.11 -18.71
N TYR A 116 7.69 11.78 -17.57
CA TYR A 116 7.55 13.23 -17.55
C TYR A 116 8.84 13.96 -17.93
N MET A 117 10.00 13.35 -17.68
CA MET A 117 11.27 13.87 -18.15
C MET A 117 11.35 13.83 -19.68
N ASP A 118 10.92 12.75 -20.33
CA ASP A 118 10.89 12.64 -21.78
C ASP A 118 9.88 13.59 -22.42
N LEU A 119 8.69 13.75 -21.83
CA LEU A 119 7.71 14.74 -22.28
C LEU A 119 8.25 16.18 -22.16
N TRP A 120 9.01 16.50 -21.11
CA TRP A 120 9.65 17.79 -20.98
C TRP A 120 10.80 17.96 -21.99
N LYS A 121 11.61 16.94 -22.25
CA LYS A 121 12.66 16.98 -23.27
C LYS A 121 12.09 17.24 -24.67
N ALA A 122 10.93 16.65 -24.96
CA ALA A 122 10.24 16.85 -26.24
C ALA A 122 9.65 18.28 -26.38
N ASN A 123 9.28 18.91 -25.28
CA ASN A 123 8.78 20.29 -25.24
C ASN A 123 9.30 21.01 -23.97
N ARG A 124 10.43 21.68 -24.12
CA ARG A 124 11.14 22.38 -23.02
C ARG A 124 10.35 23.54 -22.43
N ASP A 125 9.39 24.10 -23.14
CA ASP A 125 8.55 25.21 -22.67
C ASP A 125 7.46 24.72 -21.71
N ASN A 126 7.18 23.42 -21.71
CA ASN A 126 6.19 22.83 -20.78
C ASN A 126 6.81 22.55 -19.41
N LEU A 127 6.85 23.58 -18.57
CA LEU A 127 7.36 23.48 -17.20
C LEU A 127 6.54 22.57 -16.30
N SER A 128 5.27 22.31 -16.64
CA SER A 128 4.41 21.39 -15.87
C SER A 128 4.95 19.96 -15.90
N ASN A 129 5.44 19.49 -17.07
CA ASN A 129 6.03 18.16 -17.17
C ASN A 129 7.31 18.05 -16.32
N LYS A 130 8.15 19.09 -16.34
CA LYS A 130 9.34 19.15 -15.48
C LYS A 130 8.98 19.08 -14.00
N ALA A 131 8.00 19.88 -13.57
CA ALA A 131 7.52 19.89 -12.18
C ALA A 131 6.96 18.52 -11.75
N LYS A 132 6.25 17.80 -12.64
CA LYS A 132 5.77 16.44 -12.38
C LYS A 132 6.92 15.44 -12.22
N ALA A 133 7.95 15.49 -13.08
CA ALA A 133 9.13 14.64 -12.92
C ALA A 133 9.81 14.88 -11.57
N GLU A 134 9.97 16.14 -11.16
CA GLU A 134 10.54 16.51 -9.86
C GLU A 134 9.66 16.02 -8.69
N LYS A 135 8.33 16.12 -8.80
CA LYS A 135 7.37 15.64 -7.78
C LYS A 135 7.51 14.13 -7.58
N TYR A 136 7.51 13.37 -8.67
CA TYR A 136 7.62 11.91 -8.60
C TYR A 136 9.01 11.46 -8.11
N ALA A 137 10.08 12.14 -8.50
CA ALA A 137 11.42 11.87 -7.97
C ALA A 137 11.49 12.04 -6.45
N LYS A 138 10.87 13.12 -5.91
CA LYS A 138 10.76 13.32 -4.46
C LYS A 138 9.94 12.23 -3.76
N ILE A 139 8.82 11.79 -4.36
CA ILE A 139 7.99 10.72 -3.80
C ILE A 139 8.83 9.46 -3.62
N ILE A 140 9.57 9.06 -4.66
CA ILE A 140 10.40 7.85 -4.63
C ILE A 140 11.52 8.00 -3.61
N SER A 141 12.28 9.11 -3.64
CA SER A 141 13.38 9.36 -2.71
C SER A 141 12.92 9.30 -1.27
N LYS A 142 11.82 9.99 -0.95
CA LYS A 142 11.24 9.97 0.38
C LYS A 142 10.80 8.56 0.80
N THR A 143 10.18 7.82 -0.10
CA THR A 143 9.73 6.45 0.19
C THR A 143 10.91 5.53 0.49
N ILE A 144 11.99 5.61 -0.29
CA ILE A 144 13.20 4.79 -0.10
C ILE A 144 13.91 5.17 1.20
N ILE A 145 14.11 6.46 1.45
CA ILE A 145 14.86 6.93 2.64
C ILE A 145 14.11 6.57 3.93
N LEU A 146 12.78 6.64 3.93
CA LEU A 146 11.95 6.31 5.08
C LEU A 146 11.68 4.81 5.24
N SER A 147 11.98 4.00 4.24
CA SER A 147 11.72 2.55 4.32
C SER A 147 12.54 1.89 5.44
N GLY A 148 11.88 1.04 6.23
CA GLY A 148 12.49 0.33 7.35
C GLY A 148 12.83 1.21 8.55
N MET A 149 12.18 2.36 8.68
CA MET A 149 12.29 3.21 9.87
C MET A 149 10.96 3.19 10.62
N ASP A 150 10.98 2.73 11.85
CA ASP A 150 9.88 2.96 12.77
C ASP A 150 9.73 4.47 12.95
N GLY A 151 8.51 5.01 12.87
CA GLY A 151 8.18 6.44 12.88
C GLY A 151 8.73 7.28 14.05
N ALA A 152 9.81 6.80 14.67
CA ALA A 152 10.59 7.48 15.68
C ALA A 152 11.31 8.69 15.05
N SER A 153 11.26 9.78 15.75
CA SER A 153 11.97 11.02 15.43
C SER A 153 13.40 10.75 14.99
N PHE A 154 13.82 11.33 13.88
CA PHE A 154 15.20 11.27 13.35
C PHE A 154 16.26 11.78 14.35
N GLY A 155 15.84 12.39 15.47
CA GLY A 155 16.72 12.93 16.49
C GLY A 155 17.81 13.80 15.90
N GLN A 156 19.05 13.62 16.39
CA GLN A 156 20.23 14.37 15.91
C GLN A 156 20.64 14.00 14.47
N ASN A 157 20.10 12.90 13.90
CA ASN A 157 20.45 12.42 12.56
C ASN A 157 19.52 12.93 11.45
N ALA A 158 18.51 13.75 11.77
CA ALA A 158 17.53 14.26 10.78
C ALA A 158 18.22 14.87 9.55
N PHE A 159 19.27 15.68 9.78
CA PHE A 159 20.03 16.30 8.69
C PHE A 159 20.57 15.30 7.67
N PHE A 160 21.10 14.14 8.12
CA PHE A 160 21.67 13.14 7.20
C PHE A 160 20.61 12.49 6.33
N TYR A 161 19.41 12.25 6.85
CA TYR A 161 18.30 11.70 6.11
C TYR A 161 17.71 12.71 5.12
N ASP A 162 17.52 13.95 5.51
CA ASP A 162 17.04 15.00 4.62
C ASP A 162 18.03 15.28 3.48
N ALA A 163 19.32 15.33 3.80
CA ALA A 163 20.37 15.52 2.81
C ALA A 163 20.49 14.29 1.86
N ALA A 164 20.30 13.06 2.38
CA ALA A 164 20.29 11.86 1.59
C ALA A 164 19.04 11.79 0.67
N GLU A 165 17.87 12.23 1.13
CA GLU A 165 16.67 12.38 0.30
C GLU A 165 16.94 13.35 -0.86
N GLY A 166 17.52 14.50 -0.57
CA GLY A 166 17.89 15.49 -1.60
C GLY A 166 18.90 14.96 -2.62
N LEU A 167 19.94 14.26 -2.13
CA LEU A 167 20.94 13.61 -2.99
C LEU A 167 20.31 12.53 -3.88
N LEU A 168 19.45 11.72 -3.32
CA LEU A 168 18.75 10.66 -4.06
C LEU A 168 17.82 11.26 -5.11
N THR A 169 17.06 12.31 -4.76
CA THR A 169 16.22 13.06 -5.71
C THR A 169 17.04 13.61 -6.86
N ALA A 170 18.16 14.24 -6.57
CA ALA A 170 19.07 14.77 -7.59
C ALA A 170 19.59 13.66 -8.52
N SER A 171 20.04 12.54 -7.96
CA SER A 171 20.58 11.41 -8.72
C SER A 171 19.51 10.75 -9.59
N ILE A 172 18.26 10.61 -9.12
CA ILE A 172 17.13 10.13 -9.92
C ILE A 172 16.87 11.06 -11.11
N LEU A 173 16.85 12.37 -10.90
CA LEU A 173 16.65 13.33 -11.98
C LEU A 173 17.78 13.29 -13.01
N LEU A 174 19.05 13.12 -12.57
CA LEU A 174 20.18 12.98 -13.48
C LEU A 174 20.07 11.71 -14.32
N VAL A 175 19.72 10.57 -13.72
CA VAL A 175 19.48 9.31 -14.43
C VAL A 175 18.37 9.49 -15.45
N ALA A 176 17.24 10.06 -15.08
CA ALA A 176 16.10 10.27 -15.98
C ALA A 176 16.42 11.25 -17.12
N GLU A 177 17.25 12.25 -16.86
CA GLU A 177 17.57 13.28 -17.87
C GLU A 177 18.68 12.86 -18.83
N PHE A 178 19.76 12.24 -18.35
CA PHE A 178 20.99 12.05 -19.11
C PHE A 178 21.29 10.60 -19.51
N CYS A 179 20.70 9.61 -18.82
CA CYS A 179 20.95 8.21 -19.17
C CYS A 179 20.08 7.74 -20.34
N PRO A 180 20.55 6.74 -21.11
CA PRO A 180 19.75 6.05 -22.13
C PRO A 180 18.51 5.38 -21.50
N PRO A 181 17.38 5.25 -22.22
CA PRO A 181 16.13 4.71 -21.68
C PRO A 181 16.28 3.37 -20.94
N GLU A 182 17.05 2.44 -21.48
CA GLU A 182 17.28 1.10 -20.96
C GLU A 182 18.06 1.07 -19.64
N THR A 183 18.70 2.17 -19.27
CA THR A 183 19.48 2.29 -18.02
C THR A 183 18.83 3.21 -16.99
N ARG A 184 17.60 3.67 -17.21
CA ARG A 184 16.89 4.59 -16.32
C ARG A 184 16.11 3.85 -15.24
N HIS A 185 16.81 3.26 -14.29
CA HIS A 185 16.23 2.50 -13.18
C HIS A 185 17.03 2.70 -11.89
N ILE A 186 16.52 2.20 -10.77
CA ILE A 186 17.07 2.45 -9.42
C ILE A 186 18.50 1.92 -9.26
N VAL A 187 18.88 0.83 -9.94
CA VAL A 187 20.24 0.28 -9.88
C VAL A 187 21.25 1.25 -10.51
N SER A 188 20.87 1.97 -11.57
CA SER A 188 21.72 3.01 -12.15
C SER A 188 21.89 4.21 -11.22
N VAL A 189 20.85 4.54 -10.44
CA VAL A 189 20.96 5.56 -9.39
C VAL A 189 21.96 5.15 -8.33
N PHE A 190 21.93 3.89 -7.89
CA PHE A 190 22.93 3.36 -6.98
C PHE A 190 24.35 3.49 -7.53
N LYS A 191 24.56 3.04 -8.77
CA LYS A 191 25.89 3.11 -9.43
C LYS A 191 26.42 4.53 -9.53
N ILE A 192 25.56 5.47 -9.93
CA ILE A 192 25.96 6.89 -10.01
C ILE A 192 26.39 7.42 -8.66
N ILE A 193 25.64 7.17 -7.60
CA ILE A 193 26.01 7.63 -6.25
C ILE A 193 27.32 6.98 -5.82
N GLN A 194 27.50 5.69 -6.06
CA GLN A 194 28.72 4.96 -5.72
C GLN A 194 29.96 5.48 -6.49
N ASP A 195 29.85 5.64 -7.81
CA ASP A 195 30.94 6.09 -8.66
C ASP A 195 31.32 7.55 -8.42
N LEU A 196 30.32 8.39 -8.13
CA LEU A 196 30.54 9.81 -7.86
C LEU A 196 31.10 10.09 -6.46
N LEU A 197 31.10 9.10 -5.57
CA LEU A 197 31.83 9.13 -4.28
C LEU A 197 33.35 9.12 -4.45
N ALA A 198 33.84 8.60 -5.57
CA ALA A 198 35.29 8.50 -5.81
C ALA A 198 35.96 9.88 -5.75
N PRO A 199 37.20 9.98 -5.22
CA PRO A 199 37.97 11.20 -5.20
C PRO A 199 38.15 11.76 -6.61
N SER A 200 38.01 13.09 -6.77
CA SER A 200 38.14 13.76 -8.07
C SER A 200 39.57 14.06 -8.50
N GLY A 201 40.57 13.77 -7.65
CA GLY A 201 41.94 14.23 -7.81
C GLY A 201 42.14 15.69 -7.33
N ILE A 202 41.09 16.43 -7.04
CA ILE A 202 41.13 17.76 -6.43
C ILE A 202 40.86 17.62 -4.94
N LYS A 203 41.77 18.15 -4.10
CA LYS A 203 41.64 18.05 -2.64
C LYS A 203 40.29 18.58 -2.17
N GLY A 204 39.57 17.78 -1.38
CA GLY A 204 38.25 18.14 -0.81
C GLY A 204 37.09 18.09 -1.82
N LYS A 205 37.26 17.49 -3.01
CA LYS A 205 36.21 17.35 -4.01
C LYS A 205 36.05 15.89 -4.45
N THR A 206 34.81 15.44 -4.53
CA THR A 206 34.43 14.17 -5.14
C THR A 206 34.08 14.34 -6.61
N GLN A 207 33.94 13.24 -7.36
CA GLN A 207 33.44 13.27 -8.74
C GLN A 207 32.03 13.89 -8.81
N PHE A 208 31.23 13.71 -7.76
CA PHE A 208 29.90 14.33 -7.65
C PHE A 208 29.97 15.86 -7.66
N ASN A 209 30.92 16.45 -6.92
CA ASN A 209 31.12 17.89 -6.91
C ASN A 209 31.49 18.41 -8.30
N LEU A 210 32.32 17.66 -9.03
CA LEU A 210 32.69 18.04 -10.41
C LEU A 210 31.53 17.93 -11.38
N LEU A 211 30.71 16.89 -11.27
CA LEU A 211 29.50 16.74 -12.08
C LEU A 211 28.54 17.91 -11.84
N MET A 212 28.27 18.22 -10.56
CA MET A 212 27.37 19.31 -10.19
C MET A 212 27.88 20.68 -10.67
N ALA A 213 29.20 20.88 -10.67
CA ALA A 213 29.81 22.12 -11.16
C ALA A 213 29.64 22.31 -12.69
N ARG A 214 29.43 21.24 -13.46
CA ARG A 214 29.18 21.30 -14.90
C ARG A 214 27.73 21.62 -15.27
N LEU A 215 26.80 21.46 -14.33
CA LEU A 215 25.39 21.77 -14.56
C LEU A 215 25.16 23.28 -14.47
N PRO A 216 24.19 23.83 -15.22
CA PRO A 216 23.74 25.22 -15.05
C PRO A 216 23.33 25.52 -13.60
N ASP A 217 23.43 26.76 -13.16
CA ASP A 217 23.11 27.14 -11.77
C ASP A 217 21.63 26.95 -11.42
N GLU A 218 20.75 27.10 -12.41
CA GLU A 218 19.30 26.87 -12.28
C GLU A 218 18.91 25.41 -12.32
N HIS A 219 19.88 24.48 -12.51
CA HIS A 219 19.57 23.07 -12.65
C HIS A 219 19.07 22.49 -11.33
N LYS A 220 17.86 21.91 -11.33
CA LYS A 220 17.18 21.44 -10.10
C LYS A 220 17.95 20.36 -9.34
N ALA A 221 18.71 19.50 -10.03
CA ALA A 221 19.56 18.52 -9.35
C ALA A 221 20.59 19.18 -8.43
N LYS A 222 21.17 20.37 -8.81
CA LYS A 222 22.06 21.13 -7.92
C LYS A 222 21.32 21.60 -6.67
N TRP A 223 20.09 22.07 -6.82
CA TRP A 223 19.31 22.58 -5.68
C TRP A 223 18.92 21.46 -4.73
N PHE A 224 18.46 20.32 -5.24
CA PHE A 224 18.13 19.18 -4.39
C PHE A 224 19.36 18.61 -3.67
N ALA A 225 20.49 18.50 -4.35
CA ALA A 225 21.74 18.05 -3.75
C ALA A 225 22.43 19.12 -2.86
N GLY A 226 21.91 20.34 -2.80
CA GLY A 226 22.55 21.47 -2.16
C GLY A 226 22.95 21.23 -0.71
N ALA A 227 22.10 20.58 0.07
CA ALA A 227 22.42 20.23 1.46
C ALA A 227 23.62 19.25 1.55
N ALA A 228 23.72 18.28 0.64
CA ALA A 228 24.84 17.35 0.59
C ALA A 228 26.12 18.01 0.06
N ILE A 229 26.02 18.86 -0.97
CA ILE A 229 27.18 19.47 -1.65
C ILE A 229 27.87 20.52 -0.75
N ASN A 230 27.09 21.27 0.01
CA ASN A 230 27.57 22.39 0.82
C ASN A 230 27.98 21.98 2.24
N THR A 231 28.17 20.70 2.50
CA THR A 231 28.65 20.20 3.79
C THR A 231 30.16 19.96 3.79
N SER A 232 30.72 19.66 4.97
CA SER A 232 32.08 19.17 5.09
C SER A 232 32.24 17.82 4.40
N GLU A 233 33.44 17.47 3.95
CA GLU A 233 33.77 16.20 3.31
C GLU A 233 33.31 14.99 4.15
N GLN A 234 33.50 15.06 5.46
CA GLN A 234 33.06 14.01 6.39
C GLN A 234 31.53 13.89 6.45
N ALA A 235 30.80 15.01 6.52
CA ALA A 235 29.33 15.00 6.53
C ALA A 235 28.77 14.49 5.19
N MET A 236 29.36 14.89 4.06
CA MET A 236 28.98 14.40 2.74
C MET A 236 29.18 12.89 2.63
N SER A 237 30.30 12.35 3.13
CA SER A 237 30.54 10.90 3.17
C SER A 237 29.45 10.16 3.97
N SER A 238 29.01 10.74 5.08
CA SER A 238 27.92 10.17 5.90
C SER A 238 26.57 10.23 5.18
N VAL A 239 26.24 11.33 4.49
CA VAL A 239 25.02 11.45 3.67
C VAL A 239 24.99 10.40 2.58
N MET A 240 26.10 10.26 1.84
CA MET A 240 26.20 9.28 0.76
C MET A 240 26.12 7.84 1.27
N SER A 241 26.79 7.53 2.39
CA SER A 241 26.70 6.21 3.04
C SER A 241 25.25 5.91 3.47
N THR A 242 24.51 6.92 3.94
CA THR A 242 23.10 6.77 4.28
C THR A 242 22.27 6.43 3.03
N ALA A 243 22.44 7.15 1.93
CA ALA A 243 21.75 6.88 0.68
C ALA A 243 22.08 5.49 0.13
N LEU A 244 23.37 5.13 0.07
CA LEU A 244 23.82 3.82 -0.42
C LEU A 244 23.31 2.66 0.43
N SER A 245 23.28 2.80 1.77
CA SER A 245 22.76 1.76 2.64
C SER A 245 21.29 1.44 2.38
N ARG A 246 20.49 2.45 2.02
CA ARG A 246 19.08 2.29 1.63
C ARG A 246 18.94 1.65 0.25
N LEU A 247 19.81 1.99 -0.66
CA LEU A 247 19.80 1.46 -2.03
C LEU A 247 20.40 0.05 -2.12
N ASN A 248 21.22 -0.37 -1.16
CA ASN A 248 21.85 -1.69 -1.18
C ASN A 248 20.84 -2.85 -1.19
N ALA A 249 19.66 -2.64 -0.60
CA ALA A 249 18.59 -3.63 -0.61
C ALA A 249 18.06 -3.96 -2.02
N PHE A 250 18.30 -3.10 -3.00
CA PHE A 250 17.88 -3.30 -4.41
C PHE A 250 18.91 -4.06 -5.26
N LEU A 251 20.11 -4.33 -4.72
CA LEU A 251 21.18 -5.02 -5.42
C LEU A 251 21.03 -6.55 -5.31
N ASP A 252 19.89 -7.04 -5.72
CA ASP A 252 19.57 -8.45 -5.81
C ASP A 252 19.25 -8.77 -7.27
N SER A 253 19.98 -9.69 -7.88
CA SER A 253 19.82 -10.04 -9.28
C SER A 253 18.41 -10.54 -9.64
N GLU A 254 17.68 -11.07 -8.68
CA GLU A 254 16.28 -11.44 -8.87
C GLU A 254 15.37 -10.20 -8.84
N LEU A 255 15.61 -9.25 -7.92
CA LEU A 255 14.85 -7.99 -7.89
C LEU A 255 15.14 -7.11 -9.10
N GLU A 256 16.34 -7.16 -9.67
CA GLU A 256 16.67 -6.47 -10.91
C GLU A 256 15.75 -6.87 -12.07
N GLN A 257 15.25 -8.13 -12.08
CA GLN A 257 14.28 -8.59 -13.09
C GLN A 257 12.94 -7.85 -13.00
N ILE A 258 12.60 -7.30 -11.85
CA ILE A 258 11.41 -6.48 -11.66
C ILE A 258 11.73 -5.00 -11.87
N LEU A 259 12.82 -4.51 -11.29
CA LEU A 259 13.11 -3.08 -11.15
C LEU A 259 13.73 -2.43 -12.39
N CYS A 260 14.37 -3.22 -13.25
CA CYS A 260 15.07 -2.71 -14.45
C CYS A 260 14.21 -2.72 -15.71
N PHE A 261 13.00 -3.26 -15.65
CA PHE A 261 12.07 -3.32 -16.79
C PHE A 261 10.93 -2.32 -16.63
N GLU A 262 10.28 -1.98 -17.74
CA GLU A 262 9.19 -1.01 -17.76
C GLU A 262 8.05 -1.44 -16.84
N THR A 263 7.44 -0.46 -16.20
CA THR A 263 6.27 -0.68 -15.33
C THR A 263 5.06 -1.06 -16.17
N ALA A 264 4.47 -2.21 -15.86
CA ALA A 264 3.30 -2.72 -16.58
C ALA A 264 2.06 -1.84 -16.38
N ILE A 265 1.85 -1.35 -15.16
CA ILE A 265 0.74 -0.45 -14.80
C ILE A 265 1.27 0.65 -13.88
N ASP A 266 1.36 1.88 -14.39
CA ASP A 266 1.69 3.04 -13.57
C ASP A 266 0.46 3.59 -12.81
N ALA A 267 0.69 4.47 -11.83
CA ALA A 267 -0.38 5.02 -10.99
C ALA A 267 -1.42 5.83 -11.78
N GLU A 268 -1.01 6.53 -12.84
CA GLU A 268 -1.95 7.28 -13.69
C GLU A 268 -2.86 6.33 -14.47
N GLN A 269 -2.27 5.28 -15.05
CA GLN A 269 -3.02 4.25 -15.75
C GLN A 269 -3.96 3.51 -14.78
N PHE A 270 -3.46 3.19 -13.58
CA PHE A 270 -4.21 2.54 -12.52
C PHE A 270 -5.44 3.34 -12.09
N CYS A 271 -5.35 4.66 -12.00
CA CYS A 271 -6.47 5.53 -11.63
C CYS A 271 -7.45 5.79 -12.79
N LYS A 272 -6.97 5.77 -14.04
CA LYS A 272 -7.75 6.18 -15.23
C LYS A 272 -8.39 5.03 -15.99
N LYS A 273 -7.85 3.82 -15.84
CA LYS A 273 -8.29 2.61 -16.56
C LYS A 273 -8.56 1.48 -15.58
N LYS A 274 -9.47 0.58 -15.92
CA LYS A 274 -9.69 -0.65 -15.16
C LYS A 274 -8.39 -1.43 -15.06
N SER A 275 -7.82 -1.50 -13.88
CA SER A 275 -6.50 -2.10 -13.66
C SER A 275 -6.47 -2.91 -12.37
N ALA A 276 -5.77 -4.04 -12.40
CA ALA A 276 -5.58 -4.92 -11.25
C ALA A 276 -4.08 -5.21 -11.08
N ILE A 277 -3.56 -4.96 -9.89
CA ILE A 277 -2.18 -5.24 -9.52
C ILE A 277 -2.18 -6.30 -8.41
N PHE A 278 -1.51 -7.43 -8.66
CA PHE A 278 -1.33 -8.50 -7.69
C PHE A 278 0.13 -8.48 -7.21
N ILE A 279 0.35 -8.37 -5.90
CA ILE A 279 1.68 -8.48 -5.29
C ILE A 279 1.78 -9.85 -4.63
N VAL A 280 2.49 -10.77 -5.28
CA VAL A 280 2.70 -12.12 -4.76
C VAL A 280 3.95 -12.14 -3.88
N LEU A 281 3.78 -12.58 -2.64
CA LEU A 281 4.82 -12.60 -1.60
C LEU A 281 5.26 -14.03 -1.30
N PRO A 282 6.57 -14.27 -1.05
CA PRO A 282 7.00 -15.52 -0.45
C PRO A 282 6.63 -15.54 1.04
N GLU A 283 6.03 -16.61 1.53
CA GLU A 283 5.73 -16.77 2.96
C GLU A 283 7.00 -17.01 3.80
N GLU A 284 7.97 -17.72 3.24
CA GLU A 284 9.16 -18.20 3.94
C GLU A 284 10.37 -17.27 3.81
N ASP A 285 10.52 -16.56 2.69
CA ASP A 285 11.63 -15.66 2.43
C ASP A 285 11.25 -14.20 2.69
N THR A 286 11.72 -13.67 3.81
CA THR A 286 11.46 -12.28 4.21
C THR A 286 12.41 -11.27 3.59
N SER A 287 13.45 -11.70 2.86
CA SER A 287 14.49 -10.80 2.33
C SER A 287 13.94 -9.75 1.36
N LYS A 288 12.90 -10.10 0.59
CA LYS A 288 12.26 -9.23 -0.40
C LYS A 288 11.02 -8.51 0.12
N HIS A 289 10.66 -8.74 1.38
CA HIS A 289 9.43 -8.19 1.97
C HIS A 289 9.40 -6.66 2.02
N PHE A 290 10.55 -5.99 2.12
CA PHE A 290 10.60 -4.53 2.06
C PHE A 290 10.02 -3.96 0.76
N MET A 291 10.09 -4.73 -0.35
CA MET A 291 9.54 -4.32 -1.63
C MET A 291 8.02 -4.13 -1.59
N VAL A 292 7.30 -4.94 -0.81
CA VAL A 292 5.84 -4.79 -0.66
C VAL A 292 5.50 -3.45 -0.06
N SER A 293 6.14 -3.12 1.06
CA SER A 293 5.95 -1.83 1.72
C SER A 293 6.29 -0.68 0.78
N LEU A 294 7.41 -0.79 0.07
CA LEU A 294 7.87 0.22 -0.88
C LEU A 294 6.86 0.43 -2.03
N ILE A 295 6.44 -0.65 -2.68
CA ILE A 295 5.52 -0.59 -3.82
C ILE A 295 4.16 -0.04 -3.41
N VAL A 296 3.60 -0.52 -2.29
CA VAL A 296 2.30 -0.04 -1.78
C VAL A 296 2.38 1.43 -1.41
N GLN A 297 3.42 1.86 -0.70
CA GLN A 297 3.61 3.27 -0.33
C GLN A 297 3.81 4.17 -1.54
N GLN A 298 4.67 3.74 -2.49
CA GLN A 298 4.92 4.52 -3.70
C GLN A 298 3.63 4.68 -4.50
N LEU A 299 2.94 3.57 -4.80
CA LEU A 299 1.69 3.59 -5.53
C LEU A 299 0.64 4.47 -4.83
N TYR A 300 0.51 4.36 -3.50
CA TYR A 300 -0.40 5.20 -2.73
C TYR A 300 -0.09 6.69 -2.88
N ARG A 301 1.18 7.09 -2.72
CA ARG A 301 1.58 8.50 -2.87
C ARG A 301 1.39 9.03 -4.29
N GLU A 302 1.64 8.19 -5.28
CA GLU A 302 1.40 8.51 -6.68
C GLU A 302 -0.09 8.63 -7.00
N ILE A 303 -0.94 7.76 -6.42
CA ILE A 303 -2.40 7.85 -6.51
C ILE A 303 -2.90 9.17 -5.90
N LEU A 304 -2.37 9.59 -4.75
CA LEU A 304 -2.72 10.90 -4.17
C LEU A 304 -2.31 12.04 -5.10
N ALA A 305 -1.14 11.94 -5.73
CA ALA A 305 -0.68 12.95 -6.69
C ALA A 305 -1.57 13.04 -7.92
N VAL A 306 -2.12 11.89 -8.37
CA VAL A 306 -3.13 11.84 -9.45
C VAL A 306 -4.46 12.40 -8.96
N ALA A 307 -4.91 12.08 -7.74
CA ALA A 307 -6.15 12.61 -7.18
C ALA A 307 -6.15 14.14 -7.09
N ASP A 308 -5.00 14.75 -6.78
CA ASP A 308 -4.85 16.21 -6.76
C ASP A 308 -5.12 16.85 -8.12
N GLU A 309 -4.94 16.13 -9.24
CA GLU A 309 -5.29 16.60 -10.59
C GLU A 309 -6.82 16.57 -10.86
N TYR A 310 -7.59 15.93 -9.98
CA TYR A 310 -9.05 15.81 -10.01
C TYR A 310 -9.69 16.47 -8.78
N ASP A 311 -9.24 17.65 -8.41
CA ASP A 311 -9.74 18.41 -7.26
C ASP A 311 -9.74 17.61 -5.95
N GLY A 312 -8.75 16.72 -5.81
CA GLY A 312 -8.55 15.92 -4.61
C GLY A 312 -9.39 14.66 -4.52
N ARG A 313 -10.16 14.27 -5.55
CA ARG A 313 -11.00 13.08 -5.53
C ARG A 313 -10.95 12.33 -6.87
N LEU A 314 -10.59 11.06 -6.84
CA LEU A 314 -10.52 10.24 -8.05
C LEU A 314 -11.90 10.05 -8.71
N PRO A 315 -11.97 10.07 -10.05
CA PRO A 315 -13.22 9.82 -10.76
C PRO A 315 -13.72 8.39 -10.58
N ASN A 316 -12.80 7.43 -10.44
CA ASN A 316 -13.07 6.02 -10.21
C ASN A 316 -12.55 5.59 -8.83
N ARG A 317 -13.27 4.69 -8.15
CA ARG A 317 -12.82 4.16 -6.85
C ARG A 317 -11.63 3.24 -7.03
N VAL A 318 -10.66 3.39 -6.15
CA VAL A 318 -9.51 2.51 -6.03
C VAL A 318 -9.65 1.68 -4.75
N MET A 319 -9.44 0.36 -4.87
CA MET A 319 -9.47 -0.58 -3.76
C MET A 319 -8.06 -1.09 -3.46
N MET A 320 -7.70 -1.12 -2.19
CA MET A 320 -6.46 -1.74 -1.71
C MET A 320 -6.84 -2.90 -0.79
N TYR A 321 -6.78 -4.12 -1.31
CA TYR A 321 -7.05 -5.34 -0.54
C TYR A 321 -5.73 -5.85 0.05
N LEU A 322 -5.54 -5.64 1.34
CA LEU A 322 -4.32 -6.04 2.05
C LEU A 322 -4.59 -7.35 2.80
N ASP A 323 -4.45 -8.47 2.06
CA ASP A 323 -4.60 -9.80 2.66
C ASP A 323 -3.42 -10.09 3.59
N GLU A 324 -3.70 -10.75 4.71
CA GLU A 324 -2.76 -11.04 5.79
C GLU A 324 -2.05 -9.79 6.35
N PHE A 325 -2.75 -8.64 6.40
CA PHE A 325 -2.20 -7.34 6.81
C PHE A 325 -1.53 -7.35 8.19
N GLY A 326 -1.93 -8.24 9.08
CA GLY A 326 -1.30 -8.42 10.39
C GLY A 326 0.04 -9.17 10.35
N THR A 327 0.37 -9.86 9.24
CA THR A 327 1.55 -10.73 9.13
C THR A 327 2.47 -10.41 7.97
N ILE A 328 1.95 -9.75 6.92
CA ILE A 328 2.81 -9.21 5.86
C ILE A 328 3.76 -8.16 6.43
N PRO A 329 4.85 -7.83 5.73
CA PRO A 329 5.77 -6.80 6.17
C PRO A 329 5.03 -5.51 6.52
N LYS A 330 5.47 -4.85 7.58
CA LYS A 330 4.93 -3.56 7.97
C LYS A 330 4.99 -2.59 6.78
N ILE A 331 3.83 -2.06 6.41
CA ILE A 331 3.73 -0.98 5.41
C ILE A 331 3.94 0.33 6.15
N GLU A 332 5.10 0.94 5.94
CA GLU A 332 5.44 2.19 6.59
C GLU A 332 4.46 3.31 6.23
N GLY A 333 3.95 4.01 7.25
CA GLY A 333 2.95 5.06 7.08
C GLY A 333 1.55 4.56 6.75
N ALA A 334 1.26 3.26 6.97
CA ALA A 334 -0.09 2.70 6.78
C ALA A 334 -1.13 3.43 7.62
N GLU A 335 -0.78 3.87 8.85
CA GLU A 335 -1.65 4.67 9.72
C GLU A 335 -2.12 5.95 9.03
N MET A 336 -1.22 6.63 8.31
CA MET A 336 -1.57 7.82 7.53
C MET A 336 -2.44 7.47 6.32
N MET A 337 -2.19 6.32 5.70
CA MET A 337 -3.02 5.85 4.58
C MET A 337 -4.47 5.66 5.00
N PHE A 338 -4.73 5.00 6.14
CA PHE A 338 -6.08 4.82 6.69
C PHE A 338 -6.73 6.15 7.11
N SER A 339 -5.97 7.09 7.62
CA SER A 339 -6.51 8.39 8.06
C SER A 339 -6.88 9.32 6.90
N ALA A 340 -6.14 9.30 5.78
CA ALA A 340 -6.21 10.34 4.76
C ALA A 340 -6.81 9.91 3.41
N SER A 341 -6.87 8.60 3.10
CA SER A 341 -7.18 8.15 1.73
C SER A 341 -8.68 8.16 1.37
N ARG A 342 -9.56 8.08 2.35
CA ARG A 342 -11.02 8.00 2.18
C ARG A 342 -11.57 9.13 1.31
N SER A 343 -11.21 10.39 1.65
CA SER A 343 -11.65 11.58 0.93
C SER A 343 -11.21 11.57 -0.55
N ARG A 344 -10.18 10.83 -0.88
CA ARG A 344 -9.63 10.68 -2.24
C ARG A 344 -10.32 9.60 -3.06
N ARG A 345 -11.33 8.93 -2.49
CA ARG A 345 -12.02 7.77 -3.08
C ARG A 345 -11.11 6.54 -3.19
N VAL A 346 -10.19 6.39 -2.25
CA VAL A 346 -9.34 5.22 -2.06
C VAL A 346 -9.83 4.47 -0.82
N SER A 347 -10.30 3.25 -0.98
CA SER A 347 -10.78 2.39 0.10
C SER A 347 -9.75 1.31 0.40
N ILE A 348 -9.42 1.13 1.66
CA ILE A 348 -8.49 0.10 2.13
C ILE A 348 -9.31 -0.98 2.84
N VAL A 349 -9.08 -2.22 2.47
CA VAL A 349 -9.67 -3.41 3.06
C VAL A 349 -8.54 -4.23 3.67
N ALA A 350 -8.36 -4.13 4.98
CA ALA A 350 -7.38 -4.90 5.71
C ALA A 350 -7.99 -6.24 6.15
N ILE A 351 -7.28 -7.33 5.90
CA ILE A 351 -7.70 -8.69 6.28
C ILE A 351 -6.68 -9.22 7.27
N ILE A 352 -7.14 -9.54 8.49
CA ILE A 352 -6.29 -10.00 9.59
C ILE A 352 -6.85 -11.28 10.24
N GLN A 353 -5.98 -12.00 10.93
CA GLN A 353 -6.40 -13.18 11.69
C GLN A 353 -6.74 -12.84 13.15
N SER A 354 -6.05 -11.86 13.73
CA SER A 354 -6.29 -11.41 15.10
C SER A 354 -5.74 -10.01 15.34
N PHE A 355 -6.26 -9.32 16.33
CA PHE A 355 -5.71 -8.04 16.80
C PHE A 355 -4.29 -8.19 17.35
N ALA A 356 -3.98 -9.33 17.98
CA ALA A 356 -2.64 -9.60 18.50
C ALA A 356 -1.56 -9.59 17.40
N GLN A 357 -1.85 -10.16 16.20
CA GLN A 357 -0.93 -10.08 15.07
C GLN A 357 -0.76 -8.65 14.56
N LEU A 358 -1.86 -7.89 14.48
CA LEU A 358 -1.81 -6.50 14.07
C LEU A 358 -1.01 -5.64 15.06
N GLN A 359 -1.22 -5.83 16.36
CA GLN A 359 -0.47 -5.14 17.42
C GLN A 359 1.02 -5.52 17.42
N LYS A 360 1.34 -6.78 17.13
CA LYS A 360 2.75 -7.22 17.02
C LYS A 360 3.46 -6.48 15.87
N ASN A 361 2.78 -6.23 14.76
CA ASN A 361 3.35 -5.63 13.55
C ASN A 361 3.40 -4.09 13.64
N TYR A 362 2.35 -3.46 14.16
CA TYR A 362 2.17 -2.01 14.15
C TYR A 362 2.16 -1.35 15.54
N GLY A 363 2.33 -2.12 16.60
CA GLY A 363 2.16 -1.64 17.96
C GLY A 363 0.70 -1.44 18.36
N LYS A 364 0.48 -1.11 19.63
CA LYS A 364 -0.87 -0.89 20.17
C LYS A 364 -1.51 0.35 19.57
N GLU A 365 -0.77 1.46 19.50
CA GLU A 365 -1.24 2.74 18.95
C GLU A 365 -1.60 2.61 17.45
N GLY A 366 -0.75 1.93 16.65
CA GLY A 366 -1.06 1.67 15.24
C GLY A 366 -2.34 0.85 15.08
N CYS A 367 -2.53 -0.17 15.89
CA CYS A 367 -3.75 -0.98 15.88
C CYS A 367 -4.99 -0.14 16.21
N GLU A 368 -4.92 0.74 17.21
CA GLU A 368 -6.01 1.67 17.58
C GLU A 368 -6.31 2.63 16.40
N ILE A 369 -5.28 3.20 15.75
CA ILE A 369 -5.47 4.08 14.59
C ILE A 369 -6.20 3.35 13.45
N PHE A 370 -5.85 2.10 13.15
CA PHE A 370 -6.55 1.33 12.12
C PHE A 370 -8.00 1.08 12.46
N THR A 371 -8.28 0.66 13.69
CA THR A 371 -9.66 0.39 14.13
C THR A 371 -10.53 1.64 14.15
N ASP A 372 -9.99 2.77 14.58
CA ASP A 372 -10.71 4.05 14.63
C ASP A 372 -11.01 4.63 13.25
N ASN A 373 -10.14 4.36 12.27
CA ASN A 373 -10.33 4.80 10.89
C ASN A 373 -11.09 3.80 10.02
N THR A 374 -11.48 2.64 10.58
CA THR A 374 -12.24 1.62 9.86
C THR A 374 -13.71 1.69 10.25
N GLN A 375 -14.56 2.13 9.33
CA GLN A 375 -15.99 2.29 9.58
C GLN A 375 -16.76 0.97 9.49
N LEU A 376 -16.17 -0.01 8.79
CA LEU A 376 -16.79 -1.30 8.55
C LEU A 376 -15.89 -2.40 9.10
N THR A 377 -16.35 -3.08 10.17
CA THR A 377 -15.67 -4.26 10.73
C THR A 377 -16.51 -5.50 10.49
N ILE A 378 -15.92 -6.48 9.82
CA ILE A 378 -16.54 -7.77 9.52
C ILE A 378 -15.73 -8.84 10.24
N PHE A 379 -16.39 -9.75 10.94
CA PHE A 379 -15.70 -10.84 11.61
C PHE A 379 -16.31 -12.19 11.23
N GLY A 380 -15.43 -13.15 10.99
CA GLY A 380 -15.77 -14.46 10.42
C GLY A 380 -15.74 -15.62 11.41
N GLY A 381 -15.41 -15.33 12.69
CA GLY A 381 -15.34 -16.33 13.74
C GLY A 381 -13.94 -16.45 14.36
N PHE A 382 -13.92 -16.87 15.63
CA PHE A 382 -12.72 -16.97 16.47
C PHE A 382 -12.71 -18.25 17.28
N ALA A 383 -11.53 -18.54 17.85
CA ALA A 383 -11.45 -19.51 18.93
C ALA A 383 -12.19 -18.97 20.16
N PRO A 384 -12.94 -19.81 20.87
CA PRO A 384 -13.63 -19.42 22.09
C PRO A 384 -12.66 -18.74 23.07
N ASN A 385 -13.11 -17.66 23.70
CA ASN A 385 -12.33 -16.87 24.66
C ASN A 385 -11.02 -16.26 24.14
N SER A 386 -10.85 -16.12 22.82
CA SER A 386 -9.73 -15.37 22.28
C SER A 386 -9.80 -13.89 22.66
N GLU A 387 -8.66 -13.19 22.75
CA GLU A 387 -8.63 -11.75 23.00
C GLU A 387 -9.43 -10.96 21.96
N SER A 388 -9.33 -11.37 20.69
CA SER A 388 -10.11 -10.76 19.60
C SER A 388 -11.61 -10.90 19.80
N ALA A 389 -12.08 -12.08 20.24
CA ALA A 389 -13.50 -12.28 20.55
C ALA A 389 -13.96 -11.40 21.73
N GLN A 390 -13.13 -11.24 22.77
CA GLN A 390 -13.43 -10.37 23.90
C GLN A 390 -13.51 -8.90 23.48
N ILE A 391 -12.59 -8.41 22.67
CA ILE A 391 -12.59 -7.03 22.15
C ILE A 391 -13.86 -6.78 21.34
N LEU A 392 -14.23 -7.70 20.45
CA LEU A 392 -15.41 -7.53 19.61
C LEU A 392 -16.71 -7.67 20.37
N SER A 393 -16.81 -8.62 21.30
CA SER A 393 -17.97 -8.74 22.20
C SER A 393 -18.22 -7.43 22.95
N LYS A 394 -17.16 -6.81 23.47
CA LYS A 394 -17.23 -5.52 24.15
C LYS A 394 -17.62 -4.38 23.20
N ALA A 395 -17.10 -4.36 21.98
CA ALA A 395 -17.41 -3.34 20.97
C ALA A 395 -18.87 -3.40 20.50
N LEU A 396 -19.47 -4.58 20.45
CA LEU A 396 -20.90 -4.75 20.12
C LEU A 396 -21.82 -4.20 21.21
N GLY A 397 -21.32 -4.02 22.44
CA GLY A 397 -22.07 -3.50 23.53
C GLY A 397 -22.97 -4.55 24.23
N THR A 398 -23.95 -4.06 24.99
CA THR A 398 -24.76 -4.87 25.84
C THR A 398 -26.26 -4.67 25.60
N LYS A 399 -27.06 -5.62 26.04
CA LYS A 399 -28.52 -5.54 26.08
C LYS A 399 -29.02 -5.88 27.48
N THR A 400 -30.14 -5.26 27.91
CA THR A 400 -30.82 -5.62 29.14
C THR A 400 -31.66 -6.85 28.88
N VAL A 401 -31.45 -7.90 29.66
CA VAL A 401 -32.24 -9.13 29.62
C VAL A 401 -32.88 -9.39 30.99
N GLN A 402 -34.03 -10.00 30.95
CA GLN A 402 -34.70 -10.45 32.18
C GLN A 402 -34.12 -11.81 32.59
N SER A 403 -33.56 -11.87 33.77
CA SER A 403 -33.09 -13.12 34.39
C SER A 403 -33.94 -13.41 35.61
N GLY A 404 -34.25 -14.67 35.79
CA GLY A 404 -35.08 -15.06 36.94
C GLY A 404 -34.64 -16.39 37.52
N SER A 405 -34.79 -16.51 38.84
CA SER A 405 -34.70 -17.78 39.56
C SER A 405 -36.09 -18.20 40.05
N ILE A 406 -36.40 -19.46 39.81
CA ILE A 406 -37.60 -20.09 40.35
C ILE A 406 -37.17 -21.04 41.47
N SER A 407 -37.50 -20.70 42.68
CA SER A 407 -37.30 -21.61 43.82
C SER A 407 -38.59 -22.40 44.06
N ARG A 408 -38.51 -23.72 43.94
CA ARG A 408 -39.63 -24.64 44.25
C ARG A 408 -39.51 -25.12 45.67
N GLY A 409 -40.08 -24.35 46.63
CA GLY A 409 -40.30 -24.82 47.98
C GLY A 409 -41.51 -25.77 48.03
N LYS A 410 -41.62 -26.57 49.14
CA LYS A 410 -42.70 -27.54 49.29
C LYS A 410 -44.11 -26.92 49.38
N ASN A 411 -44.21 -25.63 49.70
CA ASN A 411 -45.50 -24.97 49.97
C ASN A 411 -45.78 -23.75 49.06
N ASP A 412 -44.78 -23.07 48.46
CA ASP A 412 -45.01 -21.98 47.51
C ASP A 412 -43.78 -21.80 46.56
N PRO A 413 -44.01 -21.75 45.29
CA PRO A 413 -42.94 -21.37 44.34
C PRO A 413 -42.73 -19.86 44.40
N SER A 414 -41.51 -19.41 44.75
CA SER A 414 -41.15 -18.00 44.66
C SER A 414 -40.40 -17.76 43.36
N GLN A 415 -40.80 -16.73 42.63
CA GLN A 415 -40.17 -16.28 41.42
C GLN A 415 -39.51 -14.92 41.64
N SER A 416 -38.21 -14.82 41.46
CA SER A 416 -37.47 -13.57 41.47
C SER A 416 -37.08 -13.21 40.07
N LEU A 417 -37.51 -12.05 39.56
CA LEU A 417 -37.16 -11.51 38.26
C LEU A 417 -36.23 -10.31 38.45
N GLN A 418 -35.08 -10.35 37.83
CA GLN A 418 -34.11 -9.24 37.81
C GLN A 418 -33.78 -8.86 36.36
N MET A 419 -33.61 -7.57 36.12
CA MET A 419 -33.04 -7.07 34.87
C MET A 419 -31.52 -7.09 35.00
N ILE A 420 -30.85 -7.81 34.13
CA ILE A 420 -29.39 -7.90 34.12
C ILE A 420 -28.87 -7.45 32.78
N GLU A 421 -27.68 -6.89 32.81
CA GLU A 421 -26.92 -6.55 31.60
C GLU A 421 -26.27 -7.82 31.05
N ARG A 422 -26.42 -8.06 29.76
CA ARG A 422 -25.73 -9.14 29.02
C ARG A 422 -25.09 -8.58 27.75
N ALA A 423 -23.89 -9.04 27.39
CA ALA A 423 -23.30 -8.74 26.10
C ALA A 423 -24.29 -9.09 24.99
N LEU A 424 -24.33 -8.26 23.93
CA LEU A 424 -25.14 -8.52 22.72
C LEU A 424 -24.81 -9.88 22.14
N MET A 425 -23.48 -10.16 22.00
CA MET A 425 -22.90 -11.47 21.71
C MET A 425 -21.76 -11.71 22.70
N THR A 426 -21.75 -12.86 23.33
CA THR A 426 -20.65 -13.25 24.23
C THR A 426 -19.44 -13.73 23.42
N PRO A 427 -18.19 -13.73 23.97
CA PRO A 427 -17.01 -14.17 23.24
C PRO A 427 -17.07 -15.60 22.68
N ASP A 428 -17.88 -16.45 23.28
CA ASP A 428 -18.14 -17.83 22.86
C ASP A 428 -19.22 -17.94 21.75
N GLU A 429 -20.01 -16.89 21.54
CA GLU A 429 -21.00 -16.77 20.46
C GLU A 429 -20.38 -16.17 19.18
N LEU A 430 -19.18 -15.58 19.27
CA LEU A 430 -18.42 -14.99 18.16
C LEU A 430 -17.44 -15.98 17.53
#